data_3a7e0c26d63e6ceed71418874751e0bf
#
_entry.id   3a7e0c26d63e6ceed71418874751e0bf
#
_cell.length_a   1.000
_cell.length_b   1.000
_cell.length_c   1.000
_cell.angle_alpha   90.00
_cell.angle_beta   90.00
_cell.angle_gamma   90.00
#
_symmetry.space_group_name_H-M   'P 1'
#
loop_
_entity.id
_entity.type
_entity.pdbx_description
1 polymer ?
#
loop_
_entity_poly.entity_id
_entity_poly.type
_entity_poly.pdbx_seq_one_letter_code
_entity_poly.pdbx_strand_id
1 'polypeptide(L)'
;MEESCIAVVEDDREIRAMVVDLLKREGFTVLGCGTTAEFDQLHARQRIDLAILDVMLPGENGLSLCRRLRTKGEVPVLMVTAKGDDIDRIVGLEIGADDYLPKPFNPRELVARARAILRRTRDAQRVVSVLPVERYRFGGWTIDVGSRSVTDRAGEELDLTGGEFDLLLCLVTHPQRVLNRDQLLDWTRGRSAAAFDRAVDVQLSRLRRKLTVRPGGAGLIKTVRGGGYQFTMAVERA
;
A
#
# COMPACT_ATOMS: atom_id res chain seq x y z
N MET A 1 8.26 -23.23 -0.11
CA MET A 1 7.83 -21.80 -0.26
C MET A 1 6.51 -21.68 0.50
N GLU A 2 6.45 -20.87 1.55
CA GLU A 2 5.16 -20.63 2.22
C GLU A 2 4.18 -19.97 1.24
N GLU A 3 3.06 -20.62 1.03
CA GLU A 3 1.96 -20.12 0.20
C GLU A 3 1.33 -18.90 0.91
N SER A 4 1.25 -17.74 0.23
CA SER A 4 0.57 -16.58 0.81
C SER A 4 -0.92 -16.83 0.97
N CYS A 5 -1.46 -16.47 2.13
CA CYS A 5 -2.87 -16.56 2.44
C CYS A 5 -3.58 -15.23 2.13
N ILE A 6 -4.55 -15.27 1.23
CA ILE A 6 -5.36 -14.12 0.80
C ILE A 6 -6.79 -14.30 1.31
N ALA A 7 -7.33 -13.30 2.00
CA ALA A 7 -8.75 -13.23 2.31
C ALA A 7 -9.49 -12.37 1.28
N VAL A 8 -10.59 -12.88 0.73
CA VAL A 8 -11.48 -12.16 -0.20
C VAL A 8 -12.79 -11.90 0.53
N VAL A 9 -13.12 -10.63 0.77
CA VAL A 9 -14.35 -10.20 1.42
C VAL A 9 -15.25 -9.53 0.40
N GLU A 10 -16.29 -10.24 -0.01
CA GLU A 10 -17.21 -9.88 -1.08
C GLU A 10 -18.57 -10.52 -0.76
N ASP A 11 -19.65 -9.79 -0.71
CA ASP A 11 -20.98 -10.30 -0.38
C ASP A 11 -21.61 -11.07 -1.54
N ASP A 12 -21.35 -10.65 -2.77
CA ASP A 12 -21.79 -11.38 -3.96
C ASP A 12 -21.07 -12.74 -4.06
N ARG A 13 -21.85 -13.82 -4.00
CA ARG A 13 -21.34 -15.19 -4.02
C ARG A 13 -20.64 -15.56 -5.33
N GLU A 14 -21.14 -15.07 -6.46
CA GLU A 14 -20.59 -15.39 -7.79
C GLU A 14 -19.27 -14.67 -8.00
N ILE A 15 -19.20 -13.37 -7.68
CA ILE A 15 -17.98 -12.57 -7.74
C ILE A 15 -16.94 -13.14 -6.79
N ARG A 16 -17.33 -13.44 -5.54
CA ARG A 16 -16.44 -14.04 -4.55
C ARG A 16 -15.86 -15.37 -5.03
N ALA A 17 -16.72 -16.28 -5.53
CA ALA A 17 -16.27 -17.57 -6.05
C ALA A 17 -15.31 -17.41 -7.23
N MET A 18 -15.62 -16.53 -8.17
CA MET A 18 -14.77 -16.23 -9.32
C MET A 18 -13.40 -15.73 -8.89
N VAL A 19 -13.32 -14.79 -7.96
CA VAL A 19 -12.05 -14.23 -7.46
C VAL A 19 -11.25 -15.27 -6.68
N VAL A 20 -11.91 -16.04 -5.82
CA VAL A 20 -11.28 -17.14 -5.07
C VAL A 20 -10.69 -18.19 -6.00
N ASP A 21 -11.42 -18.63 -7.02
CA ASP A 21 -10.96 -19.63 -7.98
C ASP A 21 -9.81 -19.11 -8.83
N LEU A 22 -9.89 -17.85 -9.26
CA LEU A 22 -8.82 -17.18 -10.00
C LEU A 22 -7.51 -17.20 -9.18
N LEU A 23 -7.55 -16.75 -7.94
CA LEU A 23 -6.36 -16.63 -7.11
C LEU A 23 -5.80 -18.01 -6.68
N LYS A 24 -6.67 -19.01 -6.47
CA LYS A 24 -6.23 -20.39 -6.23
C LYS A 24 -5.48 -20.99 -7.41
N ARG A 25 -5.94 -20.75 -8.65
CA ARG A 25 -5.23 -21.18 -9.87
C ARG A 25 -3.85 -20.52 -10.03
N GLU A 26 -3.68 -19.35 -9.44
CA GLU A 26 -2.41 -18.61 -9.42
C GLU A 26 -1.46 -19.03 -8.28
N GLY A 27 -1.85 -20.07 -7.50
CA GLY A 27 -1.01 -20.69 -6.45
C GLY A 27 -1.09 -20.01 -5.09
N PHE A 28 -2.18 -19.31 -4.78
CA PHE A 28 -2.42 -18.73 -3.45
C PHE A 28 -3.33 -19.62 -2.61
N THR A 29 -3.13 -19.62 -1.30
CA THR A 29 -4.14 -20.07 -0.35
C THR A 29 -5.19 -18.97 -0.20
N VAL A 30 -6.47 -19.28 -0.47
CA VAL A 30 -7.52 -18.25 -0.53
C VAL A 30 -8.72 -18.59 0.31
N LEU A 31 -9.15 -17.63 1.12
CA LEU A 31 -10.32 -17.70 2.00
C LEU A 31 -11.38 -16.72 1.50
N GLY A 32 -12.60 -17.20 1.26
CA GLY A 32 -13.73 -16.36 0.89
C GLY A 32 -14.61 -16.04 2.10
N CYS A 33 -14.93 -14.77 2.30
CA CYS A 33 -15.83 -14.27 3.34
C CYS A 33 -16.95 -13.47 2.68
N GLY A 34 -18.18 -13.63 3.15
CA GLY A 34 -19.33 -12.84 2.71
C GLY A 34 -19.54 -11.57 3.54
N THR A 35 -18.91 -11.50 4.70
CA THR A 35 -19.05 -10.39 5.66
C THR A 35 -17.76 -10.09 6.39
N THR A 36 -17.67 -8.89 6.98
CA THR A 36 -16.53 -8.49 7.83
C THR A 36 -16.43 -9.34 9.10
N ALA A 37 -17.56 -9.80 9.64
CA ALA A 37 -17.59 -10.70 10.81
C ALA A 37 -16.97 -12.07 10.49
N GLU A 38 -17.23 -12.64 9.31
CA GLU A 38 -16.58 -13.87 8.85
C GLU A 38 -15.06 -13.66 8.69
N PHE A 39 -14.64 -12.51 8.15
CA PHE A 39 -13.24 -12.16 8.06
C PHE A 39 -12.57 -12.13 9.43
N ASP A 40 -13.19 -11.50 10.43
CA ASP A 40 -12.65 -11.41 11.78
C ASP A 40 -12.46 -12.80 12.42
N GLN A 41 -13.41 -13.72 12.20
CA GLN A 41 -13.30 -15.09 12.68
C GLN A 41 -12.13 -15.85 12.05
N LEU A 42 -11.90 -15.63 10.75
CA LEU A 42 -10.78 -16.24 10.03
C LEU A 42 -9.45 -15.64 10.45
N HIS A 43 -9.38 -14.33 10.56
CA HIS A 43 -8.18 -13.59 10.95
C HIS A 43 -7.73 -13.92 12.39
N ALA A 44 -8.68 -14.24 13.28
CA ALA A 44 -8.37 -14.69 14.63
C ALA A 44 -7.78 -16.12 14.69
N ARG A 45 -7.98 -16.93 13.65
CA ARG A 45 -7.53 -18.34 13.61
C ARG A 45 -6.25 -18.57 12.83
N GLN A 46 -5.96 -17.71 11.87
CA GLN A 46 -4.81 -17.85 11.00
C GLN A 46 -4.33 -16.50 10.45
N ARG A 47 -3.06 -16.46 10.11
CA ARG A 47 -2.44 -15.29 9.50
C ARG A 47 -3.00 -15.06 8.10
N ILE A 48 -3.35 -13.81 7.81
CA ILE A 48 -3.74 -13.33 6.48
C ILE A 48 -2.64 -12.38 5.98
N ASP A 49 -2.11 -12.67 4.79
CA ASP A 49 -1.02 -11.90 4.20
C ASP A 49 -1.52 -10.77 3.29
N LEU A 50 -2.79 -10.84 2.84
CA LEU A 50 -3.47 -9.81 2.05
C LEU A 50 -4.98 -9.93 2.23
N ALA A 51 -5.67 -8.81 2.44
CA ALA A 51 -7.12 -8.71 2.37
C ALA A 51 -7.55 -8.02 1.07
N ILE A 52 -8.41 -8.65 0.28
CA ILE A 52 -9.10 -8.07 -0.86
C ILE A 52 -10.52 -7.77 -0.42
N LEU A 53 -10.89 -6.48 -0.36
CA LEU A 53 -12.13 -6.02 0.26
C LEU A 53 -13.02 -5.32 -0.77
N ASP A 54 -14.27 -5.74 -0.88
CA ASP A 54 -15.28 -4.87 -1.50
C ASP A 54 -15.59 -3.68 -0.59
N VAL A 55 -15.82 -2.53 -1.18
CA VAL A 55 -16.30 -1.33 -0.46
C VAL A 55 -17.71 -1.52 0.04
N MET A 56 -18.59 -2.06 -0.82
CA MET A 56 -20.03 -2.17 -0.59
C MET A 56 -20.39 -3.49 0.08
N LEU A 57 -20.02 -3.66 1.35
CA LEU A 57 -20.39 -4.83 2.14
C LEU A 57 -21.62 -4.54 3.02
N PRO A 58 -22.51 -5.52 3.26
CA PRO A 58 -23.65 -5.35 4.16
C PRO A 58 -23.17 -5.25 5.63
N GLY A 59 -23.78 -4.33 6.37
CA GLY A 59 -23.41 -4.06 7.76
C GLY A 59 -22.20 -3.15 7.89
N GLU A 60 -21.08 -3.68 8.35
CA GLU A 60 -19.80 -2.94 8.34
C GLU A 60 -19.25 -2.89 6.92
N ASN A 61 -19.11 -1.69 6.33
CA ASN A 61 -18.57 -1.55 4.99
C ASN A 61 -17.05 -1.82 4.93
N GLY A 62 -16.56 -2.14 3.71
CA GLY A 62 -15.15 -2.47 3.51
C GLY A 62 -14.18 -1.34 3.88
N LEU A 63 -14.59 -0.08 3.80
CA LEU A 63 -13.78 1.07 4.22
C LEU A 63 -13.57 1.07 5.74
N SER A 64 -14.59 0.74 6.51
CA SER A 64 -14.51 0.64 7.98
C SER A 64 -13.59 -0.50 8.39
N LEU A 65 -13.71 -1.67 7.74
CA LEU A 65 -12.78 -2.79 7.96
C LEU A 65 -11.34 -2.41 7.60
N CYS A 66 -11.12 -1.77 6.46
CA CYS A 66 -9.80 -1.29 6.06
C CYS A 66 -9.19 -0.36 7.11
N ARG A 67 -9.95 0.63 7.61
CA ARG A 67 -9.50 1.54 8.68
C ARG A 67 -9.09 0.79 9.94
N ARG A 68 -9.90 -0.20 10.34
CA ARG A 68 -9.65 -1.01 11.54
C ARG A 68 -8.38 -1.85 11.41
N LEU A 69 -8.17 -2.48 10.26
CA LEU A 69 -6.95 -3.25 9.98
C LEU A 69 -5.71 -2.35 9.99
N ARG A 70 -5.85 -1.11 9.51
CA ARG A 70 -4.74 -0.14 9.51
C ARG A 70 -4.37 0.38 10.87
N THR A 71 -5.35 0.59 11.76
CA THR A 71 -5.08 1.03 13.14
C THR A 71 -4.23 0.00 13.90
N LYS A 72 -4.36 -1.28 13.53
CA LYS A 72 -3.57 -2.39 14.11
C LYS A 72 -2.29 -2.71 13.34
N GLY A 73 -2.09 -2.16 12.12
CA GLY A 73 -0.90 -2.40 11.30
C GLY A 73 -0.74 -3.83 10.76
N GLU A 74 -1.81 -4.63 10.79
CA GLU A 74 -1.69 -6.09 10.70
C GLU A 74 -1.71 -6.67 9.28
N VAL A 75 -2.55 -6.14 8.37
CA VAL A 75 -2.80 -6.76 7.07
C VAL A 75 -2.82 -5.75 5.94
N PRO A 76 -2.07 -5.97 4.84
CA PRO A 76 -2.20 -5.18 3.62
C PRO A 76 -3.59 -5.32 3.00
N VAL A 77 -4.09 -4.24 2.39
CA VAL A 77 -5.45 -4.17 1.85
C VAL A 77 -5.46 -3.74 0.39
N LEU A 78 -6.08 -4.55 -0.47
CA LEU A 78 -6.51 -4.19 -1.82
C LEU A 78 -8.01 -3.93 -1.81
N MET A 79 -8.43 -2.68 -2.04
CA MET A 79 -9.86 -2.36 -2.16
C MET A 79 -10.36 -2.66 -3.56
N VAL A 80 -11.54 -3.27 -3.65
CA VAL A 80 -12.27 -3.50 -4.91
C VAL A 80 -13.61 -2.78 -4.81
N THR A 81 -14.05 -2.06 -5.85
CA THR A 81 -15.28 -1.25 -5.77
C THR A 81 -15.94 -1.05 -7.12
N ALA A 82 -17.25 -0.75 -7.10
CA ALA A 82 -17.99 -0.39 -8.30
C ALA A 82 -17.44 0.89 -8.96
N LYS A 83 -17.44 0.92 -10.29
CA LYS A 83 -17.00 2.08 -11.09
C LYS A 83 -18.02 3.21 -10.95
N GLY A 84 -17.68 4.31 -10.30
CA GLY A 84 -18.60 5.45 -10.23
C GLY A 84 -18.26 6.51 -9.20
N ASP A 85 -17.64 6.16 -8.09
CA ASP A 85 -17.31 7.12 -7.05
C ASP A 85 -15.79 7.39 -6.98
N ASP A 86 -15.36 8.43 -7.71
CA ASP A 86 -14.04 9.04 -7.49
C ASP A 86 -13.86 9.41 -6.00
N ILE A 87 -14.96 9.66 -5.30
CA ILE A 87 -15.02 9.95 -3.87
C ILE A 87 -14.66 8.70 -3.06
N ASP A 88 -15.25 7.53 -3.33
CA ASP A 88 -14.94 6.28 -2.62
C ASP A 88 -13.49 5.83 -2.85
N ARG A 89 -12.96 6.10 -4.02
CA ARG A 89 -11.56 5.81 -4.35
C ARG A 89 -10.58 6.73 -3.61
N ILE A 90 -10.89 8.02 -3.52
CA ILE A 90 -10.12 8.99 -2.75
C ILE A 90 -10.22 8.65 -1.27
N VAL A 91 -11.42 8.38 -0.76
CA VAL A 91 -11.68 7.99 0.63
C VAL A 91 -11.01 6.64 0.95
N GLY A 92 -11.07 5.64 0.08
CA GLY A 92 -10.41 4.33 0.30
C GLY A 92 -8.89 4.45 0.40
N LEU A 93 -8.32 5.24 -0.48
CA LEU A 93 -6.90 5.60 -0.36
C LEU A 93 -6.66 6.48 0.89
N GLU A 94 -7.55 7.38 1.29
CA GLU A 94 -7.49 8.18 2.50
C GLU A 94 -7.59 7.36 3.78
N ILE A 95 -8.19 6.24 3.77
CA ILE A 95 -8.30 5.30 4.89
C ILE A 95 -7.04 4.42 5.02
N GLY A 96 -6.18 4.35 3.98
CA GLY A 96 -4.90 3.66 4.04
C GLY A 96 -4.82 2.33 3.29
N ALA A 97 -5.72 2.05 2.35
CA ALA A 97 -5.57 0.90 1.46
C ALA A 97 -4.23 0.96 0.70
N ASP A 98 -3.59 -0.20 0.49
CA ASP A 98 -2.31 -0.29 -0.23
C ASP A 98 -2.49 -0.14 -1.72
N ASP A 99 -3.63 -0.59 -2.26
CA ASP A 99 -4.02 -0.39 -3.65
C ASP A 99 -5.54 -0.46 -3.80
N TYR A 100 -6.02 -0.14 -5.00
CA TYR A 100 -7.42 0.01 -5.33
C TYR A 100 -7.70 -0.48 -6.74
N LEU A 101 -8.79 -1.26 -6.94
CA LEU A 101 -9.17 -1.84 -8.21
C LEU A 101 -10.66 -1.60 -8.50
N PRO A 102 -11.02 -0.82 -9.55
CA PRO A 102 -12.42 -0.60 -9.92
C PRO A 102 -13.05 -1.82 -10.58
N LYS A 103 -14.31 -2.13 -10.26
CA LYS A 103 -15.16 -3.07 -11.00
C LYS A 103 -15.78 -2.36 -12.22
N PRO A 104 -15.89 -3.00 -13.40
CA PRO A 104 -15.38 -4.33 -13.70
C PRO A 104 -13.85 -4.30 -13.92
N PHE A 105 -13.15 -5.30 -13.40
CA PHE A 105 -11.70 -5.41 -13.48
C PHE A 105 -11.25 -6.55 -14.38
N ASN A 106 -10.04 -6.40 -14.91
CA ASN A 106 -9.38 -7.49 -15.62
C ASN A 106 -8.82 -8.50 -14.59
N PRO A 107 -9.12 -9.82 -14.72
CA PRO A 107 -8.58 -10.84 -13.82
C PRO A 107 -7.05 -10.81 -13.68
N ARG A 108 -6.33 -10.56 -14.76
CA ARG A 108 -4.85 -10.44 -14.74
C ARG A 108 -4.39 -9.22 -13.94
N GLU A 109 -5.16 -8.13 -13.94
CA GLU A 109 -4.85 -6.93 -13.16
C GLU A 109 -4.99 -7.19 -11.66
N LEU A 110 -6.05 -7.86 -11.24
CA LEU A 110 -6.24 -8.26 -9.84
C LEU A 110 -5.07 -9.11 -9.35
N VAL A 111 -4.67 -10.13 -10.10
CA VAL A 111 -3.53 -11.00 -9.77
C VAL A 111 -2.22 -10.20 -9.70
N ALA A 112 -1.98 -9.33 -10.67
CA ALA A 112 -0.75 -8.52 -10.71
C ALA A 112 -0.66 -7.58 -9.47
N ARG A 113 -1.77 -6.96 -9.06
CA ARG A 113 -1.83 -6.10 -7.87
C ARG A 113 -1.64 -6.90 -6.59
N ALA A 114 -2.32 -8.04 -6.45
CA ALA A 114 -2.15 -8.93 -5.30
C ALA A 114 -0.69 -9.37 -5.15
N ARG A 115 -0.06 -9.81 -6.25
CA ARG A 115 1.36 -10.17 -6.25
C ARG A 115 2.29 -9.01 -5.89
N ALA A 116 1.99 -7.81 -6.38
CA ALA A 116 2.79 -6.61 -6.09
C ALA A 116 2.74 -6.25 -4.59
N ILE A 117 1.56 -6.30 -3.97
CA ILE A 117 1.40 -6.05 -2.53
C ILE A 117 2.12 -7.12 -1.71
N LEU A 118 1.88 -8.41 -2.01
CA LEU A 118 2.49 -9.53 -1.28
C LEU A 118 4.02 -9.56 -1.40
N ARG A 119 4.59 -9.22 -2.55
CA ARG A 119 6.02 -9.11 -2.73
C ARG A 119 6.62 -8.06 -1.79
N ARG A 120 6.03 -6.88 -1.70
CA ARG A 120 6.46 -5.80 -0.80
C ARG A 120 6.49 -6.25 0.66
N THR A 121 5.46 -6.96 1.09
CA THR A 121 5.35 -7.47 2.46
C THR A 121 6.40 -8.57 2.73
N ARG A 122 6.65 -9.45 1.75
CA ARG A 122 7.67 -10.51 1.86
C ARG A 122 9.10 -9.98 1.80
N ASP A 123 9.37 -9.03 0.92
CA ASP A 123 10.69 -8.42 0.81
C ASP A 123 11.04 -7.69 2.11
N ALA A 124 10.06 -7.04 2.76
CA ALA A 124 10.21 -6.47 4.10
C ALA A 124 10.59 -7.53 5.16
N GLN A 125 10.07 -8.74 5.09
CA GLN A 125 10.35 -9.81 6.04
C GLN A 125 11.65 -10.58 5.75
N ARG A 126 12.06 -10.69 4.48
CA ARG A 126 13.28 -11.42 4.06
C ARG A 126 14.58 -10.65 4.30
N VAL A 127 14.53 -9.32 4.30
CA VAL A 127 15.73 -8.47 4.47
C VAL A 127 16.28 -8.52 5.90
N VAL A 128 15.53 -9.05 6.87
CA VAL A 128 16.00 -9.21 8.25
C VAL A 128 17.16 -10.22 8.39
N SER A 129 17.48 -11.02 7.38
CA SER A 129 18.39 -12.13 7.61
C SER A 129 19.73 -12.18 6.88
N VAL A 130 20.05 -11.45 5.80
CA VAL A 130 21.37 -11.68 5.11
C VAL A 130 21.96 -10.52 4.27
N LEU A 131 21.37 -9.33 4.16
CA LEU A 131 21.97 -8.24 3.39
C LEU A 131 22.45 -7.09 4.30
N PRO A 132 23.48 -6.32 3.90
CA PRO A 132 23.83 -5.10 4.63
C PRO A 132 22.59 -4.25 4.73
N VAL A 133 22.25 -3.81 5.95
CA VAL A 133 21.06 -3.00 6.25
C VAL A 133 21.20 -1.70 5.47
N GLU A 134 20.40 -1.56 4.41
CA GLU A 134 20.40 -0.35 3.60
C GLU A 134 19.61 0.73 4.34
N ARG A 135 20.32 1.73 4.84
CA ARG A 135 19.75 2.87 5.53
C ARG A 135 20.01 4.15 4.78
N TYR A 136 19.01 5.02 4.80
CA TYR A 136 19.14 6.38 4.25
C TYR A 136 18.91 7.38 5.37
N ARG A 137 19.79 8.39 5.47
CA ARG A 137 19.69 9.48 6.45
C ARG A 137 19.55 10.83 5.77
N PHE A 138 18.64 11.65 6.27
CA PHE A 138 18.42 13.02 5.75
C PHE A 138 17.75 13.88 6.83
N GLY A 139 18.27 15.07 7.09
CA GLY A 139 17.61 16.05 7.98
C GLY A 139 17.27 15.56 9.38
N GLY A 140 17.95 14.54 9.88
CA GLY A 140 17.67 13.89 11.16
C GLY A 140 16.68 12.73 11.08
N TRP A 141 16.20 12.40 9.90
CA TRP A 141 15.37 11.21 9.61
C TRP A 141 16.23 10.03 9.22
N THR A 142 15.75 8.84 9.54
CA THR A 142 16.37 7.58 9.09
C THR A 142 15.31 6.69 8.46
N ILE A 143 15.59 6.20 7.26
CA ILE A 143 14.82 5.12 6.62
C ILE A 143 15.65 3.85 6.73
N ASP A 144 15.06 2.81 7.30
CA ASP A 144 15.58 1.45 7.27
C ASP A 144 14.79 0.66 6.23
N VAL A 145 15.45 0.28 5.13
CA VAL A 145 14.79 -0.41 4.01
C VAL A 145 14.42 -1.83 4.43
N GLY A 146 15.21 -2.45 5.29
CA GLY A 146 14.99 -3.81 5.74
C GLY A 146 13.74 -3.97 6.59
N SER A 147 13.58 -3.15 7.60
CA SER A 147 12.40 -3.16 8.45
C SER A 147 11.23 -2.36 7.86
N ARG A 148 11.43 -1.64 6.74
CA ARG A 148 10.47 -0.69 6.14
C ARG A 148 9.99 0.36 7.14
N SER A 149 10.84 0.80 8.02
CA SER A 149 10.55 1.79 9.04
C SER A 149 11.17 3.14 8.70
N VAL A 150 10.53 4.19 9.16
CA VAL A 150 11.01 5.57 9.07
C VAL A 150 10.98 6.16 10.47
N THR A 151 12.12 6.63 10.96
CA THR A 151 12.22 7.25 12.27
C THR A 151 12.64 8.71 12.13
N ASP A 152 12.09 9.55 12.98
CA ASP A 152 12.47 10.96 13.07
C ASP A 152 13.74 11.14 13.93
N ARG A 153 14.16 12.41 14.14
CA ARG A 153 15.34 12.76 14.93
C ARG A 153 15.25 12.33 16.41
N ALA A 154 14.05 12.16 16.93
CA ALA A 154 13.82 11.69 18.29
C ALA A 154 13.84 10.15 18.40
N GLY A 155 13.93 9.44 17.26
CA GLY A 155 13.83 7.99 17.18
C GLY A 155 12.38 7.48 17.15
N GLU A 156 11.41 8.39 17.05
CA GLU A 156 9.99 8.06 16.96
C GLU A 156 9.65 7.54 15.56
N GLU A 157 9.02 6.39 15.49
CA GLU A 157 8.60 5.79 14.20
C GLU A 157 7.43 6.56 13.59
N LEU A 158 7.50 6.77 12.28
CA LEU A 158 6.43 7.34 11.48
C LEU A 158 5.57 6.23 10.90
N ASP A 159 4.31 6.17 11.28
CA ASP A 159 3.35 5.20 10.76
C ASP A 159 3.04 5.49 9.29
N LEU A 160 3.65 4.71 8.38
CA LEU A 160 3.44 4.78 6.94
C LEU A 160 2.77 3.51 6.43
N THR A 161 1.84 3.68 5.48
CA THR A 161 1.36 2.55 4.68
C THR A 161 2.47 2.06 3.75
N GLY A 162 2.36 0.81 3.25
CA GLY A 162 3.34 0.27 2.31
C GLY A 162 3.57 1.16 1.08
N GLY A 163 2.49 1.75 0.52
CA GLY A 163 2.59 2.66 -0.62
C GLY A 163 3.22 4.02 -0.28
N GLU A 164 2.97 4.56 0.90
CA GLU A 164 3.61 5.80 1.37
C GLU A 164 5.10 5.60 1.63
N PHE A 165 5.48 4.45 2.19
CA PHE A 165 6.87 4.06 2.38
C PHE A 165 7.61 3.94 1.03
N ASP A 166 7.01 3.23 0.05
CA ASP A 166 7.61 3.05 -1.27
C ASP A 166 7.79 4.38 -2.01
N LEU A 167 6.81 5.30 -1.91
CA LEU A 167 6.92 6.66 -2.45
C LEU A 167 8.04 7.45 -1.79
N LEU A 168 8.15 7.39 -0.47
CA LEU A 168 9.22 8.07 0.25
C LEU A 168 10.58 7.51 -0.13
N LEU A 169 10.72 6.18 -0.17
CA LEU A 169 11.95 5.49 -0.56
C LEU A 169 12.35 5.85 -2.00
N CYS A 170 11.41 5.85 -2.94
CA CYS A 170 11.67 6.27 -4.32
C CYS A 170 12.21 7.71 -4.38
N LEU A 171 11.63 8.63 -3.64
CA LEU A 171 12.06 10.03 -3.60
C LEU A 171 13.45 10.19 -2.94
N VAL A 172 13.70 9.47 -1.85
CA VAL A 172 14.95 9.51 -1.09
C VAL A 172 16.12 8.87 -1.86
N THR A 173 15.86 7.84 -2.66
CA THR A 173 16.87 7.22 -3.53
C THR A 173 17.19 8.06 -4.78
N HIS A 174 16.39 9.10 -5.05
CA HIS A 174 16.62 10.06 -6.15
C HIS A 174 16.62 11.51 -5.62
N PRO A 175 17.50 11.85 -4.65
CA PRO A 175 17.48 13.14 -4.00
C PRO A 175 17.72 14.27 -5.01
N GLN A 176 17.02 15.38 -4.81
CA GLN A 176 17.14 16.61 -5.63
C GLN A 176 16.77 16.44 -7.12
N ARG A 177 16.31 15.26 -7.51
CA ARG A 177 15.82 14.99 -8.87
C ARG A 177 14.31 15.19 -8.93
N VAL A 178 13.82 15.79 -10.01
CA VAL A 178 12.39 15.89 -10.27
C VAL A 178 11.93 14.57 -10.88
N LEU A 179 11.00 13.91 -10.22
CA LEU A 179 10.36 12.68 -10.70
C LEU A 179 8.94 13.02 -11.14
N ASN A 180 8.59 12.65 -12.37
CA ASN A 180 7.23 12.80 -12.86
C ASN A 180 6.31 11.69 -12.29
N ARG A 181 4.98 11.81 -12.53
CA ARG A 181 4.00 10.85 -12.02
C ARG A 181 4.22 9.44 -12.53
N ASP A 182 4.53 9.31 -13.82
CA ASP A 182 4.78 7.99 -14.43
C ASP A 182 5.99 7.30 -13.81
N GLN A 183 7.07 8.04 -13.58
CA GLN A 183 8.26 7.51 -12.91
C GLN A 183 7.97 7.07 -11.47
N LEU A 184 7.19 7.84 -10.71
CA LEU A 184 6.77 7.46 -9.37
C LEU A 184 5.87 6.22 -9.38
N LEU A 185 4.98 6.12 -10.36
CA LEU A 185 4.12 4.94 -10.56
C LEU A 185 4.93 3.70 -10.94
N ASP A 186 5.85 3.81 -11.87
CA ASP A 186 6.71 2.70 -12.30
C ASP A 186 7.54 2.14 -11.13
N TRP A 187 8.07 3.01 -10.28
CA TRP A 187 8.84 2.63 -9.10
C TRP A 187 7.99 1.99 -8.00
N THR A 188 6.78 2.50 -7.78
CA THR A 188 5.92 2.02 -6.69
C THR A 188 5.07 0.81 -7.08
N ARG A 189 4.81 0.55 -8.36
CA ARG A 189 3.80 -0.42 -8.80
C ARG A 189 4.22 -1.43 -9.88
N GLY A 190 5.39 -1.25 -10.54
CA GLY A 190 5.71 -2.05 -11.72
C GLY A 190 4.79 -1.72 -12.92
N ARG A 191 5.17 -2.10 -14.13
CA ARG A 191 4.68 -1.68 -15.45
C ARG A 191 3.19 -1.84 -15.80
N SER A 192 2.26 -1.39 -14.96
CA SER A 192 0.81 -1.39 -15.27
C SER A 192 0.19 -0.02 -14.98
N ALA A 193 0.61 1.02 -15.73
CA ALA A 193 0.48 2.42 -15.35
C ALA A 193 -0.74 3.19 -15.88
N ALA A 194 -1.64 2.64 -16.69
CA ALA A 194 -2.57 3.45 -17.49
C ALA A 194 -3.83 4.03 -16.79
N ALA A 195 -4.09 3.73 -15.50
CA ALA A 195 -5.34 4.14 -14.85
C ALA A 195 -5.20 4.98 -13.56
N PHE A 196 -3.99 5.45 -13.15
CA PHE A 196 -3.75 5.84 -11.77
C PHE A 196 -3.03 7.17 -11.50
N ASP A 197 -3.06 8.14 -12.38
CA ASP A 197 -2.43 9.46 -12.19
C ASP A 197 -2.82 10.17 -10.89
N ARG A 198 -4.06 10.04 -10.45
CA ARG A 198 -4.55 10.71 -9.22
C ARG A 198 -4.17 10.01 -7.92
N ALA A 199 -3.87 8.72 -7.96
CA ALA A 199 -3.53 7.96 -6.74
C ALA A 199 -2.19 8.38 -6.14
N VAL A 200 -1.20 8.72 -6.98
CA VAL A 200 0.11 9.23 -6.53
C VAL A 200 -0.03 10.57 -5.81
N ASP A 201 -0.84 11.47 -6.35
CA ASP A 201 -1.05 12.81 -5.77
C ASP A 201 -1.69 12.72 -4.38
N VAL A 202 -2.66 11.81 -4.21
CA VAL A 202 -3.31 11.56 -2.91
C VAL A 202 -2.33 10.95 -1.91
N GLN A 203 -1.58 9.92 -2.31
CA GLN A 203 -0.58 9.30 -1.44
C GLN A 203 0.54 10.28 -1.05
N LEU A 204 1.01 11.11 -1.98
CA LEU A 204 1.98 12.17 -1.69
C LEU A 204 1.43 13.26 -0.76
N SER A 205 0.17 13.64 -0.92
CA SER A 205 -0.48 14.60 -0.02
C SER A 205 -0.49 14.09 1.41
N ARG A 206 -0.77 12.79 1.62
CA ARG A 206 -0.77 12.17 2.95
C ARG A 206 0.61 12.00 3.51
N LEU A 207 1.54 11.48 2.71
CA LEU A 207 2.93 11.37 3.10
C LEU A 207 3.45 12.72 3.58
N ARG A 208 3.17 13.80 2.84
CA ARG A 208 3.51 15.17 3.26
C ARG A 208 2.87 15.53 4.59
N ARG A 209 1.58 15.28 4.76
CA ARG A 209 0.87 15.58 6.01
C ARG A 209 1.51 14.85 7.19
N LYS A 210 1.80 13.56 7.05
CA LYS A 210 2.45 12.74 8.08
C LYS A 210 3.86 13.26 8.41
N LEU A 211 4.65 13.60 7.40
CA LEU A 211 5.98 14.18 7.59
C LEU A 211 5.90 15.55 8.27
N THR A 212 5.00 16.44 7.86
CA THR A 212 4.91 17.83 8.34
C THR A 212 4.55 17.94 9.82
N VAL A 213 3.84 16.97 10.40
CA VAL A 213 3.51 16.94 11.84
C VAL A 213 4.75 16.72 12.72
N ARG A 214 5.86 16.27 12.14
CA ARG A 214 7.10 15.97 12.86
C ARG A 214 8.15 17.05 12.62
N PRO A 215 9.02 17.34 13.59
CA PRO A 215 10.10 18.31 13.44
C PRO A 215 11.03 17.98 12.27
N GLY A 216 11.30 18.94 11.41
CA GLY A 216 12.16 18.76 10.23
C GLY A 216 11.49 18.07 9.04
N GLY A 217 10.19 17.72 9.13
CA GLY A 217 9.46 17.06 8.03
C GLY A 217 8.82 18.02 7.03
N ALA A 218 8.69 19.30 7.39
CA ALA A 218 8.11 20.30 6.49
C ALA A 218 9.04 20.57 5.29
N GLY A 219 8.47 20.61 4.10
CA GLY A 219 9.21 20.99 2.87
C GLY A 219 10.10 19.89 2.29
N LEU A 220 10.17 18.68 2.86
CA LEU A 220 10.97 17.56 2.34
C LEU A 220 10.59 17.17 0.90
N ILE A 221 9.31 17.29 0.56
CA ILE A 221 8.81 16.96 -0.78
C ILE A 221 8.19 18.20 -1.42
N LYS A 222 8.78 18.70 -2.50
CA LYS A 222 8.33 19.87 -3.24
C LYS A 222 7.60 19.45 -4.52
N THR A 223 6.52 20.17 -4.86
CA THR A 223 5.89 20.06 -6.19
C THR A 223 6.59 21.01 -7.16
N VAL A 224 7.01 20.49 -8.29
CA VAL A 224 7.56 21.26 -9.41
C VAL A 224 6.46 21.38 -10.47
N ARG A 225 5.98 22.62 -10.72
CA ARG A 225 4.88 22.86 -11.68
C ARG A 225 5.25 22.28 -13.05
N GLY A 226 4.38 21.45 -13.61
CA GLY A 226 4.58 20.80 -14.90
C GLY A 226 5.64 19.68 -14.92
N GLY A 227 6.44 19.50 -13.85
CA GLY A 227 7.54 18.55 -13.81
C GLY A 227 7.32 17.33 -12.91
N GLY A 228 6.53 17.47 -11.84
CA GLY A 228 6.33 16.38 -10.88
C GLY A 228 6.74 16.74 -9.45
N TYR A 229 7.47 15.86 -8.79
CA TYR A 229 7.82 15.96 -7.38
C TYR A 229 9.32 15.80 -7.16
N GLN A 230 9.84 16.48 -6.16
CA GLN A 230 11.26 16.50 -5.86
C GLN A 230 11.48 16.35 -4.36
N PHE A 231 12.41 15.48 -3.97
CA PHE A 231 12.94 15.43 -2.61
C PHE A 231 14.00 16.51 -2.44
N THR A 232 13.86 17.36 -1.44
CA THR A 232 14.65 18.60 -1.34
C THR A 232 15.97 18.46 -0.62
N MET A 233 16.11 17.44 0.24
CA MET A 233 17.28 17.25 1.09
C MET A 233 18.36 16.42 0.41
N ALA A 234 19.62 16.63 0.82
CA ALA A 234 20.68 15.67 0.57
C ALA A 234 20.45 14.41 1.40
N VAL A 235 20.80 13.26 0.85
CA VAL A 235 20.61 11.95 1.46
C VAL A 235 21.94 11.23 1.57
N GLU A 236 22.23 10.69 2.72
CA GLU A 236 23.38 9.84 2.98
C GLU A 236 22.92 8.37 3.04
N ARG A 237 23.67 7.50 2.38
CA ARG A 237 23.51 6.05 2.49
C ARG A 237 24.40 5.57 3.63
N ALA A 238 23.79 4.92 4.64
CA ALA A 238 24.48 4.49 5.85
C ALA A 238 24.51 2.95 5.96
#